data_0d5b7b6883a126e998f5ce1b503f516b
#
_entry.id   0d5b7b6883a126e998f5ce1b503f516b
#
_cell.length_a   1.000
_cell.length_b   1.000
_cell.length_c   1.000
_cell.angle_alpha   90.00
_cell.angle_beta   90.00
_cell.angle_gamma   90.00
#
_symmetry.space_group_name_H-M   'P 1'
#
loop_
_entity.id
_entity.type
_entity.pdbx_description
1 polymer ?
#
loop_
_entity_poly.entity_id
_entity_poly.type
_entity_poly.pdbx_seq_one_letter_code
_entity_poly.pdbx_strand_id
1 'polypeptide(L)'
;LLLESICHRGKLEQRIEMRRFIPRLAVLAFGGLMAFAIGVPAAVAQDAVLAQQDSPDNAAPSPASDPLPIMFPHQEWSRLWLSGQANFISQWHPAFTSPYQGPNSLTPEAQDATSRVLTLFTGLRLSNTSELLCDIQEAGGHGISEALGLGGITNLDVVRNTTLSKSPYVARLMWHQIIPLSSGREASSRTPLSLFSTLPERRIEFRFGKFSMVDFFDLNSYGSDTDFQFMNWTVDNNGAYDYAADTRGFTYGAMIEYDDHWWTVRFAEALMPKVANGINLDADMARARAENIEFEFHKKTIRGQTGVLRLLSYVNHANMGDYQQAIDNFLAGLTPKPEITDHPLQTTIKYGFGINFEQPLNDWLGIFGRWGWNEGKHESYAYTEVDQTDQIGAAVKGTLWHRKWDRAGVVFVSNGISHEHAEYLALGGDGFLLGDGRLNYGRENIVETYYTLHAWRGIYPAFGLQHINNPGYNRDRGPVLVPTLRLHVEF
;
A
#
# COMPACT_ATOMS: atom_id res chain seq x y z
N LEU A 1 50.33 7.83 6.68
CA LEU A 1 49.55 8.97 7.24
C LEU A 1 49.16 10.01 6.16
N LEU A 2 50.07 10.38 5.19
CA LEU A 2 49.70 11.33 4.13
C LEU A 2 48.87 10.72 2.98
N LEU A 3 49.07 9.45 2.68
CA LEU A 3 48.33 8.69 1.65
C LEU A 3 46.90 8.33 2.08
N GLU A 4 46.64 8.08 3.36
CA GLU A 4 45.32 7.83 3.90
C GLU A 4 44.45 9.11 3.89
N SER A 5 45.01 10.27 4.11
CA SER A 5 44.31 11.57 4.08
C SER A 5 43.83 11.95 2.68
N ILE A 6 44.55 11.58 1.62
CA ILE A 6 44.17 11.86 0.23
C ILE A 6 43.05 10.92 -0.23
N CYS A 7 43.07 9.67 0.19
CA CYS A 7 42.02 8.71 -0.17
C CYS A 7 40.69 9.04 0.52
N HIS A 8 40.69 9.61 1.74
CA HIS A 8 39.47 10.02 2.45
C HIS A 8 38.83 11.27 1.86
N ARG A 9 39.63 12.24 1.36
CA ARG A 9 39.09 13.44 0.69
C ARG A 9 38.45 13.12 -0.66
N GLY A 10 39.05 12.26 -1.47
CA GLY A 10 38.46 11.85 -2.75
C GLY A 10 37.10 11.11 -2.61
N LYS A 11 36.94 10.30 -1.56
CA LYS A 11 35.64 9.63 -1.27
C LYS A 11 34.57 10.59 -0.74
N LEU A 12 34.98 11.65 -0.04
CA LEU A 12 34.05 12.65 0.49
C LEU A 12 33.52 13.55 -0.63
N GLU A 13 34.38 13.97 -1.57
CA GLU A 13 33.98 14.79 -2.72
C GLU A 13 33.08 14.02 -3.69
N GLN A 14 33.36 12.75 -3.98
CA GLN A 14 32.45 11.92 -4.78
C GLN A 14 31.06 11.68 -4.11
N ARG A 15 31.02 11.59 -2.78
CA ARG A 15 29.73 11.51 -2.05
C ARG A 15 28.95 12.81 -2.08
N ILE A 16 29.63 13.96 -2.08
CA ILE A 16 28.99 15.28 -2.13
C ILE A 16 28.46 15.57 -3.54
N GLU A 17 29.15 15.15 -4.58
CA GLU A 17 28.68 15.31 -5.97
C GLU A 17 27.49 14.40 -6.27
N MET A 18 27.50 13.15 -5.83
CA MET A 18 26.37 12.23 -6.01
C MET A 18 25.11 12.70 -5.26
N ARG A 19 25.26 13.30 -4.05
CA ARG A 19 24.13 13.88 -3.31
C ARG A 19 23.51 15.12 -3.98
N ARG A 20 24.26 15.81 -4.88
CA ARG A 20 23.74 16.99 -5.60
C ARG A 20 23.07 16.64 -6.94
N PHE A 21 23.26 15.44 -7.46
CA PHE A 21 22.76 15.03 -8.78
C PHE A 21 21.31 14.49 -8.74
N ILE A 22 20.94 13.75 -7.71
CA ILE A 22 19.62 13.11 -7.60
C ILE A 22 18.47 14.12 -7.43
N PRO A 23 18.55 15.17 -6.60
CA PRO A 23 17.44 16.13 -6.44
C PRO A 23 17.17 16.99 -7.68
N ARG A 24 18.20 17.22 -8.52
CA ARG A 24 18.05 18.06 -9.74
C ARG A 24 17.37 17.34 -10.89
N LEU A 25 17.47 16.01 -10.96
CA LEU A 25 16.82 15.23 -12.02
C LEU A 25 15.30 15.12 -11.79
N ALA A 26 14.87 14.94 -10.54
CA ALA A 26 13.45 14.85 -10.20
C ALA A 26 12.71 16.19 -10.39
N VAL A 27 13.33 17.30 -9.98
CA VAL A 27 12.76 18.66 -10.16
C VAL A 27 12.71 19.07 -11.64
N LEU A 28 13.67 18.65 -12.46
CA LEU A 28 13.67 18.94 -13.90
C LEU A 28 12.63 18.10 -14.66
N ALA A 29 12.37 16.86 -14.23
CA ALA A 29 11.33 16.03 -14.83
C ALA A 29 9.93 16.58 -14.52
N PHE A 30 9.69 17.02 -13.29
CA PHE A 30 8.39 17.54 -12.88
C PHE A 30 8.13 18.97 -13.41
N GLY A 31 9.12 19.84 -13.38
CA GLY A 31 9.03 21.19 -13.95
C GLY A 31 8.87 21.19 -15.49
N GLY A 32 9.49 20.24 -16.18
CA GLY A 32 9.35 20.08 -17.64
C GLY A 32 7.98 19.53 -18.06
N LEU A 33 7.40 18.62 -17.25
CA LEU A 33 6.07 18.06 -17.52
C LEU A 33 4.94 19.07 -17.29
N MET A 34 5.04 19.90 -16.25
CA MET A 34 4.05 20.96 -15.98
C MET A 34 4.08 22.07 -17.06
N ALA A 35 5.24 22.39 -17.61
CA ALA A 35 5.33 23.35 -18.71
C ALA A 35 4.72 22.83 -20.02
N PHE A 36 4.69 21.51 -20.24
CA PHE A 36 4.07 20.89 -21.41
C PHE A 36 2.54 20.82 -21.31
N ALA A 37 1.98 20.74 -20.08
CA ALA A 37 0.54 20.68 -19.85
C ALA A 37 -0.19 22.02 -20.08
N ILE A 38 0.53 23.16 -20.02
CA ILE A 38 -0.05 24.51 -20.18
C ILE A 38 -0.05 24.99 -21.65
N GLY A 39 0.64 24.29 -22.55
CA GLY A 39 0.88 24.71 -23.93
C GLY A 39 0.02 24.04 -25.01
N VAL A 40 -0.99 23.23 -24.71
CA VAL A 40 -1.87 22.63 -25.73
C VAL A 40 -3.02 23.57 -26.04
N PRO A 41 -3.09 24.14 -27.24
CA PRO A 41 -4.24 24.99 -27.62
C PRO A 41 -5.50 24.13 -27.72
N ALA A 42 -6.62 24.63 -27.17
CA ALA A 42 -7.94 24.05 -27.19
C ALA A 42 -8.60 24.20 -28.61
N ALA A 43 -7.99 23.58 -29.60
CA ALA A 43 -8.51 23.61 -30.97
C ALA A 43 -8.20 22.30 -31.71
N VAL A 44 -8.84 21.20 -31.33
CA VAL A 44 -9.22 20.08 -32.22
C VAL A 44 -10.28 19.25 -31.50
N ALA A 45 -11.50 19.70 -31.52
CA ALA A 45 -12.67 18.90 -31.17
C ALA A 45 -13.90 19.37 -31.98
N GLN A 46 -13.83 19.20 -33.29
CA GLN A 46 -15.00 19.13 -34.14
C GLN A 46 -14.65 18.28 -35.36
N ASP A 47 -15.61 17.40 -35.69
CA ASP A 47 -15.67 16.54 -36.88
C ASP A 47 -14.92 15.19 -36.84
N ALA A 48 -15.61 14.17 -36.33
CA ALA A 48 -15.62 12.83 -36.91
C ALA A 48 -16.87 12.06 -36.46
N VAL A 49 -17.97 12.36 -37.15
CA VAL A 49 -19.09 11.41 -37.29
C VAL A 49 -18.95 10.75 -38.64
N LEU A 50 -19.17 9.42 -38.70
CA LEU A 50 -19.28 8.52 -39.86
C LEU A 50 -17.98 7.94 -40.43
N ALA A 51 -17.73 6.69 -40.04
CA ALA A 51 -17.59 5.58 -40.97
C ALA A 51 -17.47 4.24 -40.18
N GLN A 52 -18.56 3.48 -40.19
CA GLN A 52 -18.53 2.04 -39.94
C GLN A 52 -17.88 1.37 -41.17
N GLN A 53 -16.82 0.58 -40.95
CA GLN A 53 -16.44 -0.50 -41.84
C GLN A 53 -15.94 -1.68 -41.03
N ASP A 54 -16.67 -2.77 -41.20
CA ASP A 54 -16.39 -4.09 -40.63
C ASP A 54 -15.02 -4.63 -41.06
N SER A 55 -14.26 -5.12 -40.08
CA SER A 55 -13.16 -6.07 -40.33
C SER A 55 -13.19 -7.14 -39.23
N PRO A 56 -13.12 -8.44 -39.63
CA PRO A 56 -13.27 -9.55 -38.69
C PRO A 56 -11.91 -9.94 -38.14
N ASP A 57 -11.65 -9.56 -36.89
CA ASP A 57 -10.74 -10.27 -35.97
C ASP A 57 -10.91 -9.66 -34.56
N ASN A 58 -12.13 -9.71 -34.04
CA ASN A 58 -12.43 -9.42 -32.65
C ASN A 58 -12.18 -10.70 -31.82
N ALA A 59 -10.96 -10.86 -31.32
CA ALA A 59 -10.82 -11.62 -30.09
C ALA A 59 -11.64 -10.88 -29.03
N ALA A 60 -12.75 -11.46 -28.61
CA ALA A 60 -13.60 -10.91 -27.57
C ALA A 60 -12.74 -10.56 -26.35
N PRO A 61 -12.92 -9.37 -25.75
CA PRO A 61 -12.27 -9.06 -24.47
C PRO A 61 -12.62 -10.19 -23.49
N SER A 62 -11.65 -10.59 -22.67
CA SER A 62 -11.91 -11.51 -21.55
C SER A 62 -13.16 -11.02 -20.84
N PRO A 63 -14.16 -11.88 -20.59
CA PRO A 63 -15.40 -11.41 -19.99
C PRO A 63 -15.04 -10.69 -18.70
N ALA A 64 -15.41 -9.41 -18.63
CA ALA A 64 -15.34 -8.64 -17.41
C ALA A 64 -16.00 -9.52 -16.34
N SER A 65 -15.30 -9.81 -15.24
CA SER A 65 -15.86 -10.61 -14.17
C SER A 65 -17.16 -9.92 -13.77
N ASP A 66 -18.27 -10.65 -13.73
CA ASP A 66 -19.54 -10.07 -13.28
C ASP A 66 -19.31 -9.30 -11.99
N PRO A 67 -19.84 -8.08 -11.86
CA PRO A 67 -19.65 -7.26 -10.67
C PRO A 67 -20.18 -7.99 -9.42
N LEU A 68 -19.50 -7.77 -8.29
CA LEU A 68 -19.94 -8.31 -7.01
C LEU A 68 -21.36 -7.82 -6.70
N PRO A 69 -22.25 -8.68 -6.14
CA PRO A 69 -23.55 -8.26 -5.66
C PRO A 69 -23.44 -7.19 -4.58
N ILE A 70 -24.24 -6.14 -4.72
CA ILE A 70 -24.32 -5.01 -3.80
C ILE A 70 -25.75 -4.86 -3.28
N MET A 71 -25.93 -4.12 -2.15
CA MET A 71 -27.26 -3.91 -1.57
C MET A 71 -28.21 -3.18 -2.49
N PHE A 72 -27.70 -2.12 -3.17
CA PHE A 72 -28.45 -1.26 -4.06
C PHE A 72 -27.71 -1.11 -5.39
N PRO A 73 -28.34 -1.37 -6.54
CA PRO A 73 -27.68 -1.26 -7.84
C PRO A 73 -27.28 0.19 -8.12
N HIS A 74 -26.07 0.39 -8.62
CA HIS A 74 -25.58 1.69 -9.06
C HIS A 74 -26.11 2.01 -10.46
N GLN A 75 -26.44 3.30 -10.72
CA GLN A 75 -26.92 3.74 -12.03
C GLN A 75 -25.73 3.93 -12.99
N GLU A 76 -25.57 3.06 -13.98
CA GLU A 76 -24.46 3.06 -14.92
C GLU A 76 -24.33 4.33 -15.77
N TRP A 77 -25.45 4.99 -16.10
CA TRP A 77 -25.50 6.18 -16.92
C TRP A 77 -25.36 7.50 -16.15
N SER A 78 -25.39 7.45 -14.83
CA SER A 78 -25.33 8.66 -14.00
C SER A 78 -23.92 9.29 -14.04
N ARG A 79 -23.89 10.66 -14.06
CA ARG A 79 -22.66 11.39 -13.81
C ARG A 79 -22.24 11.37 -12.34
N LEU A 80 -23.18 11.07 -11.45
CA LEU A 80 -22.95 10.95 -10.02
C LEU A 80 -22.64 9.51 -9.66
N TRP A 81 -21.77 9.34 -8.71
CA TRP A 81 -21.51 8.09 -8.01
C TRP A 81 -21.87 8.28 -6.54
N LEU A 82 -22.60 7.34 -6.00
CA LEU A 82 -22.87 7.24 -4.58
C LEU A 82 -22.89 5.76 -4.21
N SER A 83 -21.97 5.36 -3.38
CA SER A 83 -21.92 4.01 -2.81
C SER A 83 -21.33 4.09 -1.41
N GLY A 84 -21.30 2.99 -0.71
CA GLY A 84 -20.71 2.93 0.62
C GLY A 84 -20.38 1.53 1.03
N GLN A 85 -19.52 1.42 2.02
CA GLN A 85 -19.18 0.15 2.64
C GLN A 85 -19.17 0.26 4.16
N ALA A 86 -19.41 -0.87 4.81
CA ALA A 86 -19.23 -1.02 6.24
C ALA A 86 -18.48 -2.32 6.50
N ASN A 87 -17.34 -2.23 7.17
CA ASN A 87 -16.51 -3.36 7.53
C ASN A 87 -16.36 -3.45 9.04
N PHE A 88 -16.67 -4.61 9.60
CA PHE A 88 -16.55 -4.92 11.03
C PHE A 88 -15.65 -6.14 11.18
N ILE A 89 -14.57 -6.01 11.96
CA ILE A 89 -13.57 -7.06 12.13
C ILE A 89 -13.38 -7.33 13.61
N SER A 90 -13.64 -8.57 14.03
CA SER A 90 -13.37 -9.06 15.38
C SER A 90 -12.24 -10.09 15.31
N GLN A 91 -11.17 -9.84 16.07
CA GLN A 91 -10.02 -10.71 16.17
C GLN A 91 -9.76 -11.09 17.61
N TRP A 92 -9.17 -12.25 17.83
CA TRP A 92 -8.72 -12.66 19.15
C TRP A 92 -7.48 -13.54 19.07
N HIS A 93 -6.72 -13.63 20.15
CA HIS A 93 -5.67 -14.63 20.31
C HIS A 93 -5.70 -15.21 21.72
N PRO A 94 -5.38 -16.51 21.88
CA PRO A 94 -5.14 -17.12 23.19
C PRO A 94 -3.83 -16.57 23.77
N ALA A 95 -3.60 -16.83 25.05
CA ALA A 95 -2.30 -16.56 25.66
C ALA A 95 -1.19 -17.35 24.95
N PHE A 96 -0.02 -16.73 24.81
CA PHE A 96 1.16 -17.31 24.18
C PHE A 96 2.41 -17.10 25.03
N THR A 97 3.49 -17.81 24.73
CA THR A 97 4.75 -17.70 25.46
C THR A 97 5.42 -16.36 25.19
N SER A 98 5.72 -15.63 26.25
CA SER A 98 6.52 -14.41 26.21
C SER A 98 7.22 -14.21 27.55
N PRO A 99 8.55 -14.38 27.63
CA PRO A 99 9.30 -14.25 28.88
C PRO A 99 9.51 -12.78 29.30
N TYR A 100 9.23 -11.82 28.43
CA TYR A 100 9.35 -10.38 28.66
C TYR A 100 8.46 -9.58 27.72
N GLN A 101 8.22 -8.31 28.09
CA GLN A 101 7.45 -7.34 27.31
C GLN A 101 8.14 -5.98 27.37
N GLY A 102 8.05 -5.22 26.29
CA GLY A 102 8.39 -3.81 26.19
C GLY A 102 7.16 -2.94 25.91
N PRO A 103 7.36 -1.66 25.70
CA PRO A 103 6.26 -0.68 25.47
C PRO A 103 5.42 -1.00 24.22
N ASN A 104 6.06 -1.51 23.17
CA ASN A 104 5.44 -1.80 21.88
C ASN A 104 5.41 -3.32 21.61
N SER A 105 5.03 -4.12 22.62
CA SER A 105 4.89 -5.56 22.49
C SER A 105 3.47 -5.97 22.13
N LEU A 106 3.32 -7.03 21.37
CA LEU A 106 2.08 -7.80 21.34
C LEU A 106 1.84 -8.39 22.72
N THR A 107 0.70 -8.10 23.35
CA THR A 107 0.33 -8.59 24.69
C THR A 107 0.26 -10.11 24.71
N PRO A 108 0.96 -10.83 25.62
CA PRO A 108 0.97 -12.28 25.62
C PRO A 108 -0.27 -12.92 26.29
N GLU A 109 -1.04 -12.17 27.07
CA GLU A 109 -2.30 -12.61 27.63
C GLU A 109 -3.37 -12.75 26.53
N ALA A 110 -4.36 -13.61 26.75
CA ALA A 110 -5.48 -13.73 25.81
C ALA A 110 -6.19 -12.39 25.64
N GLN A 111 -6.41 -11.99 24.40
CA GLN A 111 -6.99 -10.70 24.05
C GLN A 111 -8.00 -10.85 22.91
N ASP A 112 -9.04 -10.03 22.91
CA ASP A 112 -9.93 -9.79 21.78
C ASP A 112 -10.02 -8.29 21.47
N ALA A 113 -10.29 -7.99 20.20
CA ALA A 113 -10.47 -6.62 19.73
C ALA A 113 -11.46 -6.58 18.57
N THR A 114 -12.22 -5.52 18.48
CA THR A 114 -13.14 -5.27 17.37
C THR A 114 -12.93 -3.87 16.81
N SER A 115 -12.70 -3.81 15.50
CA SER A 115 -12.61 -2.57 14.72
C SER A 115 -13.75 -2.44 13.73
N ARG A 116 -13.97 -1.24 13.24
CA ARG A 116 -14.87 -0.95 12.13
C ARG A 116 -14.33 0.16 11.25
N VAL A 117 -14.63 0.07 9.97
CA VAL A 117 -14.46 1.14 8.98
C VAL A 117 -15.77 1.31 8.23
N LEU A 118 -16.25 2.55 8.16
CA LEU A 118 -17.42 2.96 7.40
C LEU A 118 -16.96 3.96 6.35
N THR A 119 -17.26 3.72 5.07
CA THR A 119 -16.86 4.63 4.00
C THR A 119 -18.05 4.99 3.15
N LEU A 120 -18.23 6.29 2.91
CA LEU A 120 -19.15 6.83 1.92
C LEU A 120 -18.33 7.28 0.71
N PHE A 121 -18.53 6.65 -0.42
CA PHE A 121 -17.90 6.99 -1.70
C PHE A 121 -18.81 7.92 -2.50
N THR A 122 -18.28 9.06 -2.93
CA THR A 122 -18.98 9.98 -3.80
C THR A 122 -18.10 10.39 -4.96
N GLY A 123 -18.72 10.65 -6.11
CA GLY A 123 -17.97 11.11 -7.28
C GLY A 123 -18.85 11.83 -8.29
N LEU A 124 -18.23 12.72 -9.03
CA LEU A 124 -18.87 13.51 -10.09
C LEU A 124 -18.03 13.44 -11.37
N ARG A 125 -18.58 12.84 -12.40
CA ARG A 125 -18.02 12.91 -13.75
C ARG A 125 -18.28 14.29 -14.36
N LEU A 126 -17.22 15.10 -14.46
CA LEU A 126 -17.28 16.46 -15.00
C LEU A 126 -17.41 16.45 -16.53
N SER A 127 -16.69 15.55 -17.20
CA SER A 127 -16.70 15.35 -18.64
C SER A 127 -16.51 13.87 -19.00
N ASN A 128 -16.24 13.56 -20.26
CA ASN A 128 -15.89 12.20 -20.70
C ASN A 128 -14.44 11.82 -20.37
N THR A 129 -13.67 12.75 -19.83
CA THR A 129 -12.23 12.56 -19.52
C THR A 129 -11.83 13.15 -18.17
N SER A 130 -12.78 13.71 -17.41
CA SER A 130 -12.48 14.38 -16.14
C SER A 130 -13.54 14.06 -15.10
N GLU A 131 -13.09 13.79 -13.88
CA GLU A 131 -13.95 13.49 -12.74
C GLU A 131 -13.35 13.97 -11.42
N LEU A 132 -14.21 14.17 -10.43
CA LEU A 132 -13.87 14.52 -9.06
C LEU A 132 -14.40 13.42 -8.14
N LEU A 133 -13.56 12.86 -7.30
CA LEU A 133 -13.88 11.79 -6.35
C LEU A 133 -13.68 12.30 -4.92
N CYS A 134 -14.62 11.98 -4.03
CA CYS A 134 -14.55 12.37 -2.63
C CYS A 134 -15.11 11.26 -1.75
N ASP A 135 -14.27 10.75 -0.83
CA ASP A 135 -14.65 9.72 0.11
C ASP A 135 -14.59 10.23 1.54
N ILE A 136 -15.65 9.95 2.27
CA ILE A 136 -15.76 10.26 3.69
C ILE A 136 -15.71 8.96 4.46
N GLN A 137 -14.77 8.85 5.42
CA GLN A 137 -14.55 7.64 6.19
C GLN A 137 -14.65 7.88 7.69
N GLU A 138 -15.18 6.92 8.41
CA GLU A 138 -15.10 6.79 9.86
C GLU A 138 -14.37 5.49 10.17
N ALA A 139 -13.30 5.56 10.95
CA ALA A 139 -12.57 4.40 11.45
C ALA A 139 -12.60 4.40 12.97
N GLY A 140 -12.95 3.28 13.58
CA GLY A 140 -13.11 3.20 15.03
C GLY A 140 -12.95 1.78 15.56
N GLY A 141 -13.09 1.65 16.89
CA GLY A 141 -12.82 0.39 17.59
C GLY A 141 -11.36 0.25 17.97
N HIS A 142 -10.91 -0.99 18.15
CA HIS A 142 -9.59 -1.34 18.66
C HIS A 142 -8.98 -2.47 17.84
N GLY A 143 -7.65 -2.51 17.73
CA GLY A 143 -6.88 -3.64 17.25
C GLY A 143 -6.29 -4.46 18.38
N ILE A 144 -5.90 -5.70 18.10
CA ILE A 144 -5.12 -6.51 19.02
C ILE A 144 -3.87 -5.72 19.38
N SER A 145 -3.64 -5.55 20.70
CA SER A 145 -2.54 -4.77 21.29
C SER A 145 -2.41 -3.35 20.69
N GLU A 146 -3.54 -2.77 20.24
CA GLU A 146 -3.59 -1.47 19.55
C GLU A 146 -2.64 -1.39 18.33
N ALA A 147 -2.54 -2.52 17.60
CA ALA A 147 -1.68 -2.69 16.43
C ALA A 147 -0.18 -2.52 16.74
N LEU A 148 0.28 -3.02 17.89
CA LEU A 148 1.67 -3.03 18.30
C LEU A 148 2.26 -4.44 18.34
N GLY A 149 3.58 -4.52 18.25
CA GLY A 149 4.38 -5.71 18.51
C GLY A 149 4.41 -6.74 17.37
N LEU A 150 4.03 -6.34 16.15
CA LEU A 150 4.11 -7.15 14.95
C LEU A 150 4.68 -6.32 13.78
N GLY A 151 5.53 -6.93 12.97
CA GLY A 151 5.92 -6.37 11.67
C GLY A 151 4.76 -6.41 10.68
N GLY A 152 4.07 -7.55 10.61
CA GLY A 152 2.83 -7.74 9.84
C GLY A 152 1.59 -7.64 10.74
N ILE A 153 1.03 -6.45 10.91
CA ILE A 153 -0.18 -6.22 11.70
C ILE A 153 -1.35 -7.00 11.11
N THR A 154 -2.15 -7.63 11.97
CA THR A 154 -3.16 -8.64 11.60
C THR A 154 -4.43 -8.09 10.99
N ASN A 155 -4.65 -6.77 11.03
CA ASN A 155 -5.88 -6.14 10.58
C ASN A 155 -5.59 -4.75 10.01
N LEU A 156 -5.76 -4.57 8.70
CA LEU A 156 -5.48 -3.30 8.01
C LEU A 156 -6.46 -2.18 8.40
N ASP A 157 -7.67 -2.52 8.81
CA ASP A 157 -8.71 -1.55 9.21
C ASP A 157 -8.48 -0.94 10.60
N VAL A 158 -7.37 -1.22 11.24
CA VAL A 158 -7.02 -0.63 12.53
C VAL A 158 -6.18 0.63 12.31
N VAL A 159 -6.70 1.76 12.76
CA VAL A 159 -5.89 2.99 12.86
C VAL A 159 -4.94 2.85 14.04
N ARG A 160 -3.62 2.83 13.74
CA ARG A 160 -2.57 2.64 14.74
C ARG A 160 -2.62 3.68 15.87
N ASN A 161 -3.03 4.90 15.58
CA ASN A 161 -3.10 5.97 16.58
C ASN A 161 -4.49 6.03 17.22
N THR A 162 -4.64 5.37 18.36
CA THR A 162 -5.90 5.27 19.10
C THR A 162 -6.37 6.58 19.75
N THR A 163 -5.51 7.62 19.80
CA THR A 163 -5.86 8.94 20.31
C THR A 163 -6.62 9.80 19.30
N LEU A 164 -6.68 9.39 18.04
CA LEU A 164 -7.40 10.11 17.01
C LEU A 164 -8.91 10.10 17.26
N SER A 165 -9.54 11.19 16.87
CA SER A 165 -11.00 11.31 16.87
C SER A 165 -11.63 10.24 15.97
N LYS A 166 -12.72 9.62 16.44
CA LYS A 166 -13.59 8.71 15.66
C LYS A 166 -14.58 9.48 14.79
N SER A 167 -14.48 10.81 14.70
CA SER A 167 -15.33 11.62 13.81
C SER A 167 -15.02 11.32 12.34
N PRO A 168 -16.04 11.33 11.46
CA PRO A 168 -15.82 11.20 10.02
C PRO A 168 -14.82 12.23 9.49
N TYR A 169 -14.00 11.80 8.54
CA TYR A 169 -12.98 12.63 7.89
C TYR A 169 -12.98 12.39 6.37
N VAL A 170 -12.44 13.36 5.64
CA VAL A 170 -12.22 13.22 4.21
C VAL A 170 -11.00 12.31 4.02
N ALA A 171 -11.25 11.07 3.59
CA ALA A 171 -10.23 10.08 3.28
C ALA A 171 -9.61 10.36 1.91
N ARG A 172 -10.46 10.56 0.89
CA ARG A 172 -10.02 10.89 -0.47
C ARG A 172 -10.73 12.15 -0.97
N LEU A 173 -9.98 13.02 -1.66
CA LEU A 173 -10.51 14.15 -2.45
C LEU A 173 -9.57 14.32 -3.62
N MET A 174 -9.95 13.77 -4.78
CA MET A 174 -9.05 13.60 -5.90
C MET A 174 -9.71 14.05 -7.20
N TRP A 175 -8.98 14.86 -7.96
CA TRP A 175 -9.27 15.13 -9.36
C TRP A 175 -8.54 14.12 -10.23
N HIS A 176 -9.26 13.51 -11.17
CA HIS A 176 -8.74 12.57 -12.15
C HIS A 176 -9.02 13.08 -13.55
N GLN A 177 -7.99 13.12 -14.40
CA GLN A 177 -8.03 13.59 -15.77
C GLN A 177 -7.38 12.57 -16.72
N ILE A 178 -8.09 12.21 -17.78
CA ILE A 178 -7.60 11.33 -18.86
C ILE A 178 -7.30 12.18 -20.09
N ILE A 179 -6.14 11.92 -20.72
CA ILE A 179 -5.77 12.43 -22.03
C ILE A 179 -5.75 11.22 -22.99
N PRO A 180 -6.71 11.08 -23.92
CA PRO A 180 -6.74 9.98 -24.87
C PRO A 180 -5.60 10.14 -25.89
N LEU A 181 -4.88 9.06 -26.15
CA LEU A 181 -3.81 8.96 -27.15
C LEU A 181 -4.19 8.04 -28.33
N SER A 182 -5.31 7.33 -28.23
CA SER A 182 -5.87 6.48 -29.29
C SER A 182 -7.38 6.66 -29.39
N SER A 183 -7.93 6.28 -30.54
CA SER A 183 -9.37 6.21 -30.75
C SER A 183 -9.99 4.89 -30.27
N GLY A 184 -9.19 3.83 -30.16
CA GLY A 184 -9.61 2.55 -29.59
C GLY A 184 -10.03 2.71 -28.13
N ARG A 185 -11.05 1.95 -27.73
CA ARG A 185 -11.60 2.00 -26.36
C ARG A 185 -11.73 0.59 -25.81
N GLU A 186 -11.42 0.44 -24.56
CA GLU A 186 -11.63 -0.76 -23.76
C GLU A 186 -12.75 -0.58 -22.74
N ALA A 187 -13.44 -1.65 -22.41
CA ALA A 187 -14.44 -1.63 -21.33
C ALA A 187 -13.74 -1.48 -19.97
N SER A 188 -14.31 -0.66 -19.12
CA SER A 188 -13.86 -0.48 -17.73
C SER A 188 -15.03 -0.62 -16.78
N SER A 189 -14.79 -1.07 -15.57
CA SER A 189 -15.78 -1.08 -14.51
C SER A 189 -15.75 0.23 -13.75
N ARG A 190 -16.92 0.79 -13.49
CA ARG A 190 -17.05 1.95 -12.60
C ARG A 190 -16.78 1.53 -11.17
N THR A 191 -15.92 2.26 -10.49
CA THR A 191 -15.50 2.04 -9.12
C THR A 191 -15.41 3.36 -8.36
N PRO A 192 -15.27 3.37 -7.03
CA PRO A 192 -14.96 4.60 -6.28
C PRO A 192 -13.71 5.34 -6.75
N LEU A 193 -12.76 4.66 -7.45
CA LEU A 193 -11.52 5.25 -7.96
C LEU A 193 -11.59 5.70 -9.42
N SER A 194 -12.65 5.30 -10.17
CA SER A 194 -12.90 5.76 -11.53
C SER A 194 -14.35 5.54 -11.94
N LEU A 195 -15.02 6.57 -12.44
CA LEU A 195 -16.42 6.54 -12.86
C LEU A 195 -16.59 6.28 -14.36
N PHE A 196 -15.52 6.03 -15.08
CA PHE A 196 -15.57 5.76 -16.52
C PHE A 196 -15.90 4.28 -16.78
N SER A 197 -16.92 4.04 -17.60
CA SER A 197 -17.29 2.70 -18.06
C SER A 197 -16.51 2.25 -19.30
N THR A 198 -15.77 3.16 -19.93
CA THR A 198 -14.87 2.88 -21.05
C THR A 198 -13.67 3.80 -20.98
N LEU A 199 -12.48 3.27 -21.27
CA LEU A 199 -11.22 4.02 -21.30
C LEU A 199 -10.60 3.96 -22.70
N PRO A 200 -9.81 4.97 -23.13
CA PRO A 200 -8.97 4.84 -24.32
C PRO A 200 -7.92 3.74 -24.09
N GLU A 201 -7.66 2.91 -25.11
CA GLU A 201 -6.64 1.83 -25.02
C GLU A 201 -5.22 2.36 -24.75
N ARG A 202 -4.92 3.55 -25.29
CA ARG A 202 -3.68 4.28 -24.97
C ARG A 202 -4.04 5.65 -24.43
N ARG A 203 -3.50 5.98 -23.24
CA ARG A 203 -3.87 7.20 -22.53
C ARG A 203 -2.79 7.66 -21.57
N ILE A 204 -2.87 8.92 -21.19
CA ILE A 204 -2.20 9.45 -20.01
C ILE A 204 -3.28 9.81 -18.99
N GLU A 205 -3.07 9.41 -17.74
CA GLU A 205 -3.94 9.74 -16.62
C GLU A 205 -3.20 10.63 -15.63
N PHE A 206 -3.86 11.68 -15.15
CA PHE A 206 -3.39 12.55 -14.08
C PHE A 206 -4.32 12.42 -12.89
N ARG A 207 -3.77 12.24 -11.71
CA ARG A 207 -4.50 12.29 -10.44
C ARG A 207 -3.83 13.29 -9.52
N PHE A 208 -4.64 14.13 -8.89
CA PHE A 208 -4.15 15.18 -8.00
C PHE A 208 -5.11 15.36 -6.82
N GLY A 209 -4.58 15.46 -5.62
CA GLY A 209 -5.34 15.72 -4.40
C GLY A 209 -4.96 14.81 -3.25
N LYS A 210 -5.95 14.44 -2.43
CA LYS A 210 -5.79 13.51 -1.32
C LYS A 210 -6.19 12.10 -1.75
N PHE A 211 -5.29 11.12 -1.58
CA PHE A 211 -5.51 9.71 -1.91
C PHE A 211 -4.55 8.81 -1.11
N SER A 212 -4.72 7.50 -1.18
CA SER A 212 -3.74 6.54 -0.68
C SER A 212 -2.79 6.14 -1.80
N MET A 213 -1.49 6.03 -1.51
CA MET A 213 -0.50 5.56 -2.48
C MET A 213 -0.82 4.15 -2.97
N VAL A 214 -1.30 3.30 -2.07
CA VAL A 214 -1.66 1.91 -2.38
C VAL A 214 -3.01 1.74 -3.10
N ASP A 215 -3.73 2.83 -3.38
CA ASP A 215 -4.82 2.82 -4.34
C ASP A 215 -4.32 2.54 -5.78
N PHE A 216 -3.02 2.78 -6.05
CA PHE A 216 -2.46 2.76 -7.40
C PHE A 216 -1.16 1.96 -7.52
N PHE A 217 -0.34 1.88 -6.46
CA PHE A 217 0.95 1.21 -6.44
C PHE A 217 0.87 -0.13 -5.71
N ASP A 218 1.65 -1.12 -6.17
CA ASP A 218 1.77 -2.46 -5.60
C ASP A 218 0.44 -3.24 -5.55
N LEU A 219 -0.50 -2.91 -6.42
CA LEU A 219 -1.79 -3.60 -6.49
C LEU A 219 -1.62 -5.09 -6.82
N ASN A 220 -2.52 -5.94 -6.27
CA ASN A 220 -2.57 -7.36 -6.57
C ASN A 220 -4.00 -7.87 -6.46
N SER A 221 -4.52 -8.45 -7.53
CA SER A 221 -5.92 -8.92 -7.60
C SER A 221 -6.26 -10.04 -6.61
N TYR A 222 -5.25 -10.68 -6.02
CA TYR A 222 -5.41 -11.81 -5.11
C TYR A 222 -5.06 -11.49 -3.65
N GLY A 223 -4.40 -10.34 -3.40
CA GLY A 223 -3.91 -10.00 -2.07
C GLY A 223 -4.26 -8.59 -1.59
N SER A 224 -4.52 -7.61 -2.50
CA SER A 224 -4.76 -6.21 -2.13
C SER A 224 -6.26 -5.89 -2.01
N ASP A 225 -6.99 -6.59 -1.14
CA ASP A 225 -8.42 -6.37 -0.93
C ASP A 225 -8.82 -6.86 0.46
N THR A 226 -8.58 -6.03 1.47
CA THR A 226 -8.86 -6.36 2.87
C THR A 226 -10.34 -6.52 3.20
N ASP A 227 -11.23 -6.03 2.35
CA ASP A 227 -12.66 -6.17 2.51
C ASP A 227 -13.16 -7.58 2.14
N PHE A 228 -12.47 -8.26 1.22
CA PHE A 228 -12.89 -9.57 0.70
C PHE A 228 -11.84 -10.68 0.81
N GLN A 229 -10.56 -10.32 1.03
CA GLN A 229 -9.42 -11.25 0.98
C GLN A 229 -8.66 -11.28 2.32
N PHE A 230 -7.34 -11.24 2.26
CA PHE A 230 -6.44 -11.23 3.42
C PHE A 230 -6.52 -9.91 4.18
N MET A 231 -6.17 -9.92 5.46
CA MET A 231 -6.24 -8.74 6.32
C MET A 231 -4.89 -8.30 6.89
N ASN A 232 -3.87 -9.15 6.77
CA ASN A 232 -2.53 -8.81 7.26
C ASN A 232 -1.94 -7.67 6.41
N TRP A 233 -1.39 -6.66 7.05
CA TRP A 233 -0.81 -5.48 6.39
C TRP A 233 0.21 -5.85 5.33
N THR A 234 1.12 -6.81 5.64
CA THR A 234 2.18 -7.21 4.72
C THR A 234 1.72 -8.18 3.63
N VAL A 235 0.45 -8.61 3.66
CA VAL A 235 -0.20 -9.33 2.56
C VAL A 235 -0.94 -8.39 1.63
N ASP A 236 -1.62 -7.40 2.17
CA ASP A 236 -2.36 -6.42 1.37
C ASP A 236 -1.41 -5.63 0.46
N ASN A 237 -0.31 -5.16 1.02
CA ASN A 237 0.74 -4.48 0.28
C ASN A 237 2.13 -5.04 0.64
N ASN A 238 3.13 -4.66 -0.15
CA ASN A 238 4.52 -4.97 0.11
C ASN A 238 4.96 -4.38 1.46
N GLY A 239 5.26 -5.23 2.46
CA GLY A 239 5.66 -4.78 3.79
C GLY A 239 6.87 -3.84 3.79
N ALA A 240 7.82 -4.02 2.87
CA ALA A 240 8.99 -3.15 2.77
C ALA A 240 8.75 -1.85 1.98
N TYR A 241 7.52 -1.62 1.50
CA TYR A 241 7.13 -0.37 0.85
C TYR A 241 6.64 0.65 1.88
N ASP A 242 7.55 1.42 2.43
CA ASP A 242 7.28 2.49 3.40
C ASP A 242 6.68 3.72 2.67
N TYR A 243 5.45 3.54 2.14
CA TYR A 243 4.79 4.53 1.29
C TYR A 243 4.34 5.77 2.07
N ALA A 244 4.34 6.92 1.40
CA ALA A 244 3.93 8.19 2.01
C ALA A 244 2.45 8.16 2.43
N ALA A 245 2.21 8.30 3.73
CA ALA A 245 0.87 8.37 4.30
C ALA A 245 0.89 9.04 5.68
N ASP A 246 -0.24 9.68 6.04
CA ASP A 246 -0.54 9.96 7.43
C ASP A 246 -0.95 8.66 8.16
N THR A 247 -1.12 8.71 9.48
CA THR A 247 -1.51 7.54 10.30
C THR A 247 -2.84 6.88 9.88
N ARG A 248 -3.61 7.48 8.97
CA ARG A 248 -4.86 6.94 8.41
C ARG A 248 -4.67 6.31 7.02
N GLY A 249 -3.44 6.31 6.49
CA GLY A 249 -3.12 5.73 5.18
C GLY A 249 -3.29 6.67 3.99
N PHE A 250 -3.49 7.97 4.19
CA PHE A 250 -3.72 8.95 3.11
C PHE A 250 -2.66 10.04 3.07
N THR A 251 -2.41 10.56 1.88
CA THR A 251 -1.51 11.69 1.67
C THR A 251 -2.05 12.65 0.61
N TYR A 252 -1.43 13.82 0.47
CA TYR A 252 -1.64 14.71 -0.69
C TYR A 252 -0.51 14.51 -1.68
N GLY A 253 -0.87 14.38 -2.95
CA GLY A 253 0.10 14.14 -4.00
C GLY A 253 -0.42 14.41 -5.40
N ALA A 254 0.46 14.16 -6.35
CA ALA A 254 0.18 14.18 -7.78
C ALA A 254 0.73 12.89 -8.39
N MET A 255 -0.03 12.30 -9.31
CA MET A 255 0.37 11.11 -10.05
C MET A 255 0.13 11.31 -11.52
N ILE A 256 1.04 10.80 -12.33
CA ILE A 256 0.91 10.61 -13.77
C ILE A 256 1.07 9.13 -14.09
N GLU A 257 0.21 8.64 -14.98
CA GLU A 257 0.25 7.25 -15.45
C GLU A 257 0.14 7.28 -16.98
N TYR A 258 0.94 6.45 -17.63
CA TYR A 258 0.83 6.16 -19.07
C TYR A 258 0.46 4.69 -19.24
N ASP A 259 -0.65 4.45 -19.93
CA ASP A 259 -1.16 3.13 -20.26
C ASP A 259 -1.01 2.82 -21.73
N ASP A 260 -0.51 1.62 -22.02
CA ASP A 260 -0.49 1.00 -23.33
C ASP A 260 -1.04 -0.44 -23.24
N HIS A 261 -1.30 -1.08 -24.37
CA HIS A 261 -1.95 -2.40 -24.50
C HIS A 261 -1.39 -3.50 -23.61
N TRP A 262 -0.10 -3.47 -23.25
CA TRP A 262 0.56 -4.54 -22.52
C TRP A 262 1.47 -4.06 -21.39
N TRP A 263 1.58 -2.76 -21.17
CA TRP A 263 2.38 -2.19 -20.09
C TRP A 263 1.83 -0.84 -19.64
N THR A 264 2.08 -0.54 -18.39
CA THR A 264 1.75 0.73 -17.75
C THR A 264 2.98 1.23 -17.01
N VAL A 265 3.21 2.54 -17.00
CA VAL A 265 4.16 3.17 -16.10
C VAL A 265 3.47 4.29 -15.34
N ARG A 266 3.68 4.31 -14.02
CA ARG A 266 3.14 5.36 -13.15
C ARG A 266 4.23 5.98 -12.32
N PHE A 267 4.13 7.29 -12.11
CA PHE A 267 5.00 8.08 -11.24
C PHE A 267 4.13 8.95 -10.34
N ALA A 268 4.48 9.00 -9.06
CA ALA A 268 3.82 9.88 -8.11
C ALA A 268 4.83 10.59 -7.21
N GLU A 269 4.49 11.81 -6.84
CA GLU A 269 5.13 12.58 -5.78
C GLU A 269 4.10 12.95 -4.72
N ALA A 270 4.40 12.68 -3.46
CA ALA A 270 3.47 12.79 -2.34
C ALA A 270 4.14 13.35 -1.08
N LEU A 271 3.35 13.95 -0.19
CA LEU A 271 3.82 14.50 1.08
C LEU A 271 4.08 13.39 2.09
N MET A 272 5.21 13.49 2.80
CA MET A 272 5.55 12.62 3.93
C MET A 272 4.98 13.19 5.25
N PRO A 273 4.70 12.36 6.27
CA PRO A 273 4.35 12.86 7.58
C PRO A 273 5.53 13.58 8.26
N LYS A 274 5.23 14.44 9.23
CA LYS A 274 6.25 15.20 9.99
C LYS A 274 7.04 14.33 10.96
N VAL A 275 6.43 13.28 11.46
CA VAL A 275 7.01 12.27 12.36
C VAL A 275 6.48 10.89 11.94
N ALA A 276 7.17 9.84 12.31
CA ALA A 276 6.75 8.47 12.02
C ALA A 276 5.30 8.24 12.46
N ASN A 277 4.49 7.64 11.57
CA ASN A 277 3.06 7.37 11.77
C ASN A 277 2.25 8.60 12.26
N GLY A 278 2.67 9.82 11.89
CA GLY A 278 2.02 11.06 12.31
C GLY A 278 0.78 11.39 11.47
N ILE A 279 -0.20 12.10 12.09
CA ILE A 279 -1.39 12.59 11.37
C ILE A 279 -1.10 13.83 10.51
N ASN A 280 -0.07 14.60 10.86
CA ASN A 280 0.25 15.84 10.19
C ASN A 280 1.31 15.61 9.10
N LEU A 281 0.94 15.91 7.86
CA LEU A 281 1.87 15.89 6.73
C LEU A 281 2.76 17.14 6.74
N ASP A 282 3.99 16.98 6.22
CA ASP A 282 4.92 18.09 6.04
C ASP A 282 4.73 18.71 4.65
N ALA A 283 4.31 19.97 4.61
CA ALA A 283 4.08 20.68 3.35
C ALA A 283 5.37 21.23 2.71
N ASP A 284 6.52 21.12 3.38
CA ASP A 284 7.82 21.51 2.81
C ASP A 284 8.37 20.39 1.92
N MET A 285 7.90 20.34 0.68
CA MET A 285 8.32 19.34 -0.31
C MET A 285 9.82 19.39 -0.65
N ALA A 286 10.51 20.48 -0.36
CA ALA A 286 11.96 20.53 -0.52
C ALA A 286 12.67 19.61 0.48
N ARG A 287 12.06 19.35 1.61
CA ARG A 287 12.57 18.56 2.71
C ARG A 287 11.89 17.21 2.89
N ALA A 288 10.56 17.16 2.72
CA ALA A 288 9.76 15.98 3.03
C ALA A 288 8.81 15.64 1.86
N ARG A 289 9.15 14.58 1.13
CA ARG A 289 8.37 14.06 0.01
C ARG A 289 8.73 12.62 -0.29
N ALA A 290 7.87 11.94 -0.98
CA ALA A 290 8.12 10.61 -1.53
C ALA A 290 7.97 10.63 -3.05
N GLU A 291 8.95 10.11 -3.75
CA GLU A 291 8.91 9.84 -5.18
C GLU A 291 8.73 8.33 -5.39
N ASN A 292 7.76 7.95 -6.21
CA ASN A 292 7.41 6.55 -6.47
C ASN A 292 7.33 6.33 -7.98
N ILE A 293 7.87 5.23 -8.45
CA ILE A 293 7.73 4.78 -9.84
C ILE A 293 7.42 3.29 -9.87
N GLU A 294 6.44 2.91 -10.69
CA GLU A 294 6.10 1.51 -10.91
C GLU A 294 5.91 1.24 -12.41
N PHE A 295 6.50 0.14 -12.86
CA PHE A 295 6.24 -0.45 -14.16
C PHE A 295 5.37 -1.68 -14.00
N GLU A 296 4.31 -1.79 -14.79
CA GLU A 296 3.39 -2.91 -14.80
C GLU A 296 3.34 -3.51 -16.20
N PHE A 297 3.46 -4.85 -16.29
CA PHE A 297 3.48 -5.59 -17.53
C PHE A 297 2.38 -6.66 -17.53
N HIS A 298 1.59 -6.68 -18.61
CA HIS A 298 0.51 -7.64 -18.84
C HIS A 298 0.90 -8.59 -19.98
N LYS A 299 0.94 -9.88 -19.72
CA LYS A 299 1.29 -10.85 -20.74
C LYS A 299 0.46 -12.13 -20.63
N LYS A 300 -0.09 -12.57 -21.75
CA LYS A 300 -0.68 -13.91 -21.83
C LYS A 300 0.42 -14.96 -21.66
N THR A 301 0.30 -15.79 -20.64
CA THR A 301 1.32 -16.76 -20.22
C THR A 301 0.71 -18.14 -20.06
N ILE A 302 0.40 -18.59 -18.85
CA ILE A 302 -0.08 -19.92 -18.54
C ILE A 302 -1.50 -20.12 -19.07
N ARG A 303 -1.69 -21.13 -19.95
CA ARG A 303 -2.99 -21.48 -20.57
C ARG A 303 -3.72 -20.30 -21.24
N GLY A 304 -2.96 -19.31 -21.74
CA GLY A 304 -3.54 -18.14 -22.37
C GLY A 304 -4.12 -17.10 -21.40
N GLN A 305 -4.02 -17.33 -20.10
CA GLN A 305 -4.41 -16.35 -19.06
C GLN A 305 -3.38 -15.22 -18.99
N THR A 306 -3.85 -14.00 -18.75
CA THR A 306 -2.97 -12.84 -18.59
C THR A 306 -2.39 -12.82 -17.19
N GLY A 307 -1.07 -12.95 -17.09
CA GLY A 307 -0.31 -12.67 -15.86
C GLY A 307 0.14 -11.23 -15.83
N VAL A 308 0.36 -10.70 -14.63
CA VAL A 308 0.84 -9.33 -14.39
C VAL A 308 2.12 -9.37 -13.57
N LEU A 309 3.09 -8.53 -13.95
CA LEU A 309 4.32 -8.30 -13.20
C LEU A 309 4.47 -6.80 -12.97
N ARG A 310 4.70 -6.41 -11.71
CA ARG A 310 4.95 -5.03 -11.29
C ARG A 310 6.34 -4.89 -10.70
N LEU A 311 7.02 -3.81 -11.06
CA LEU A 311 8.34 -3.44 -10.57
C LEU A 311 8.26 -2.04 -9.97
N LEU A 312 8.31 -1.97 -8.65
CA LEU A 312 8.19 -0.74 -7.86
C LEU A 312 9.57 -0.27 -7.41
N SER A 313 9.79 1.04 -7.42
CA SER A 313 10.88 1.72 -6.71
C SER A 313 10.36 2.99 -6.06
N TYR A 314 10.88 3.31 -4.88
CA TYR A 314 10.52 4.53 -4.17
C TYR A 314 11.71 5.18 -3.47
N VAL A 315 11.61 6.48 -3.25
CA VAL A 315 12.57 7.28 -2.48
C VAL A 315 11.79 8.23 -1.58
N ASN A 316 12.01 8.12 -0.28
CA ASN A 316 11.42 8.97 0.73
C ASN A 316 12.45 9.96 1.27
N HIS A 317 12.08 11.22 1.33
CA HIS A 317 12.78 12.29 2.02
C HIS A 317 11.95 12.70 3.22
N ALA A 318 12.46 12.58 4.44
CA ALA A 318 11.75 12.99 5.64
C ALA A 318 12.71 13.21 6.82
N ASN A 319 12.17 13.62 7.96
CA ASN A 319 12.94 13.79 9.20
C ASN A 319 13.08 12.44 9.92
N MET A 320 13.70 11.46 9.27
CA MET A 320 13.89 10.11 9.79
C MET A 320 15.17 10.01 10.60
N GLY A 321 15.12 9.31 11.74
CA GLY A 321 16.29 8.94 12.53
C GLY A 321 17.16 7.88 11.83
N ASP A 322 18.40 7.74 12.27
CA ASP A 322 19.37 6.73 11.80
C ASP A 322 19.60 5.75 12.95
N TYR A 323 19.37 4.45 12.70
CA TYR A 323 19.50 3.40 13.74
C TYR A 323 20.92 3.33 14.31
N GLN A 324 21.96 3.40 13.46
CA GLN A 324 23.34 3.36 13.92
C GLN A 324 23.68 4.58 14.80
N GLN A 325 23.20 5.77 14.44
CA GLN A 325 23.40 6.97 15.26
C GLN A 325 22.75 6.82 16.64
N ALA A 326 21.52 6.28 16.70
CA ALA A 326 20.82 6.05 17.96
C ALA A 326 21.56 5.02 18.85
N ILE A 327 22.11 3.94 18.25
CA ILE A 327 22.95 2.95 18.92
C ILE A 327 24.24 3.60 19.45
N ASP A 328 24.94 4.37 18.63
CA ASP A 328 26.20 5.04 19.00
C ASP A 328 25.99 6.04 20.15
N ASN A 329 24.90 6.81 20.14
CA ASN A 329 24.53 7.72 21.22
C ASN A 329 24.30 6.99 22.54
N PHE A 330 23.59 5.86 22.50
CA PHE A 330 23.36 5.01 23.67
C PHE A 330 24.68 4.43 24.21
N LEU A 331 25.53 3.86 23.36
CA LEU A 331 26.81 3.28 23.75
C LEU A 331 27.79 4.32 24.29
N ALA A 332 27.68 5.56 23.87
CA ALA A 332 28.41 6.70 24.41
C ALA A 332 27.83 7.21 25.75
N GLY A 333 26.71 6.66 26.23
CA GLY A 333 26.04 7.08 27.45
C GLY A 333 25.30 8.43 27.36
N LEU A 334 24.99 8.87 26.15
CA LEU A 334 24.26 10.11 25.89
C LEU A 334 22.75 9.95 26.13
N THR A 335 22.21 8.75 25.93
CA THR A 335 20.82 8.38 26.15
C THR A 335 20.71 7.15 27.04
N PRO A 336 19.60 6.96 27.81
CA PRO A 336 19.42 5.80 28.69
C PRO A 336 19.12 4.49 27.95
N LYS A 337 18.66 4.58 26.68
CA LYS A 337 18.43 3.52 25.72
C LYS A 337 18.65 4.07 24.32
N PRO A 338 18.78 3.24 23.25
CA PRO A 338 18.77 3.76 21.89
C PRO A 338 17.46 4.50 21.61
N GLU A 339 17.55 5.71 21.07
CA GLU A 339 16.39 6.57 20.82
C GLU A 339 16.43 7.12 19.38
N ILE A 340 15.59 6.57 18.52
CA ILE A 340 15.60 6.87 17.06
C ILE A 340 15.16 8.31 16.78
N THR A 341 14.36 8.91 17.67
CA THR A 341 13.82 10.27 17.51
C THR A 341 14.73 11.35 18.10
N ASP A 342 15.80 10.98 18.83
CA ASP A 342 16.74 11.92 19.45
C ASP A 342 17.81 12.40 18.45
N HIS A 343 17.40 13.24 17.53
CA HIS A 343 18.25 13.85 16.52
C HIS A 343 17.73 15.24 16.13
N PRO A 344 18.61 16.16 15.67
CA PRO A 344 18.17 17.46 15.18
C PRO A 344 17.32 17.30 13.92
N LEU A 345 16.47 18.31 13.64
CA LEU A 345 15.68 18.34 12.42
C LEU A 345 16.61 18.20 11.19
N GLN A 346 16.38 17.16 10.39
CA GLN A 346 17.21 16.79 9.25
C GLN A 346 16.35 16.30 8.08
N THR A 347 16.96 16.16 6.93
CA THR A 347 16.37 15.44 5.80
C THR A 347 17.25 14.23 5.53
N THR A 348 16.69 13.06 5.80
CA THR A 348 17.30 11.77 5.47
C THR A 348 16.61 11.16 4.25
N ILE A 349 17.24 10.17 3.64
CA ILE A 349 16.76 9.53 2.42
C ILE A 349 16.67 8.03 2.67
N LYS A 350 15.46 7.49 2.60
CA LYS A 350 15.16 6.05 2.61
C LYS A 350 14.65 5.63 1.24
N TYR A 351 15.09 4.49 0.74
CA TYR A 351 14.67 4.00 -0.57
C TYR A 351 14.47 2.48 -0.56
N GLY A 352 13.65 2.01 -1.49
CA GLY A 352 13.37 0.59 -1.59
C GLY A 352 12.85 0.17 -2.96
N PHE A 353 12.70 -1.16 -3.10
CA PHE A 353 12.27 -1.82 -4.34
C PHE A 353 11.25 -2.90 -4.02
N GLY A 354 10.34 -3.12 -4.96
CA GLY A 354 9.36 -4.18 -4.90
C GLY A 354 9.20 -4.91 -6.22
N ILE A 355 8.94 -6.21 -6.14
CA ILE A 355 8.47 -7.05 -7.24
C ILE A 355 7.15 -7.65 -6.80
N ASN A 356 6.12 -7.53 -7.62
CA ASN A 356 4.81 -8.07 -7.36
C ASN A 356 4.33 -8.79 -8.62
N PHE A 357 3.88 -10.02 -8.48
CA PHE A 357 3.33 -10.78 -9.60
C PHE A 357 2.01 -11.43 -9.24
N GLU A 358 1.18 -11.61 -10.25
CA GLU A 358 -0.05 -12.37 -10.18
C GLU A 358 -0.26 -13.18 -11.47
N GLN A 359 -0.74 -14.41 -11.32
CA GLN A 359 -0.95 -15.32 -12.43
C GLN A 359 -2.20 -16.17 -12.22
N PRO A 360 -3.28 -15.91 -12.98
CA PRO A 360 -4.37 -16.86 -13.08
C PRO A 360 -3.86 -18.18 -13.70
N LEU A 361 -4.13 -19.30 -13.05
CA LEU A 361 -3.82 -20.63 -13.59
C LEU A 361 -4.99 -21.21 -14.38
N ASN A 362 -6.21 -20.80 -14.02
CA ASN A 362 -7.47 -21.10 -14.68
C ASN A 362 -8.55 -20.12 -14.15
N ASP A 363 -9.82 -20.36 -14.48
CA ASP A 363 -10.93 -19.45 -14.15
C ASP A 363 -11.24 -19.34 -12.63
N TRP A 364 -10.78 -20.30 -11.83
CA TRP A 364 -11.06 -20.34 -10.38
C TRP A 364 -9.81 -20.31 -9.48
N LEU A 365 -8.61 -20.49 -10.02
CA LEU A 365 -7.38 -20.52 -9.25
C LEU A 365 -6.38 -19.49 -9.77
N GLY A 366 -5.89 -18.62 -8.89
CA GLY A 366 -4.76 -17.74 -9.14
C GLY A 366 -3.67 -17.91 -8.10
N ILE A 367 -2.44 -17.63 -8.50
CA ILE A 367 -1.27 -17.54 -7.63
C ILE A 367 -0.70 -16.14 -7.69
N PHE A 368 -0.08 -15.72 -6.61
CA PHE A 368 0.53 -14.40 -6.51
C PHE A 368 1.73 -14.42 -5.57
N GLY A 369 2.53 -13.37 -5.63
CA GLY A 369 3.62 -13.20 -4.69
C GLY A 369 4.23 -11.81 -4.79
N ARG A 370 4.94 -11.45 -3.72
CA ARG A 370 5.70 -10.20 -3.62
C ARG A 370 7.07 -10.46 -3.03
N TRP A 371 7.99 -9.67 -3.47
CA TRP A 371 9.29 -9.48 -2.84
C TRP A 371 9.51 -8.00 -2.62
N GLY A 372 9.98 -7.63 -1.44
CA GLY A 372 10.27 -6.25 -1.09
C GLY A 372 11.53 -6.10 -0.29
N TRP A 373 12.19 -4.98 -0.49
CA TRP A 373 13.40 -4.60 0.22
C TRP A 373 13.51 -3.07 0.31
N ASN A 374 13.95 -2.59 1.47
CA ASN A 374 14.43 -1.21 1.64
C ASN A 374 15.79 -1.21 2.35
N GLU A 375 16.43 -0.06 2.38
CA GLU A 375 17.81 0.06 2.88
C GLU A 375 17.96 -0.21 4.39
N GLY A 376 16.88 -0.11 5.18
CA GLY A 376 16.77 -0.49 6.60
C GLY A 376 17.71 0.22 7.57
N LYS A 377 18.34 1.33 7.21
CA LYS A 377 19.25 2.12 8.08
C LYS A 377 18.53 3.25 8.78
N HIS A 378 17.48 3.76 8.15
CA HIS A 378 16.67 4.84 8.68
C HIS A 378 15.33 4.34 9.20
N GLU A 379 14.79 5.09 10.12
CA GLU A 379 13.50 4.87 10.75
C GLU A 379 12.42 4.50 9.73
N SER A 380 11.60 3.49 10.04
CA SER A 380 10.37 3.23 9.30
C SER A 380 9.35 4.32 9.63
N TYR A 381 8.64 4.83 8.61
CA TYR A 381 8.05 6.16 8.79
C TYR A 381 6.53 6.20 8.63
N ALA A 382 5.96 5.39 7.76
CA ALA A 382 4.54 5.54 7.43
C ALA A 382 3.71 4.26 7.46
N TYR A 383 4.25 3.10 7.08
CA TYR A 383 3.45 1.89 6.90
C TYR A 383 3.74 0.80 7.93
N THR A 384 4.85 0.10 7.79
CA THR A 384 5.24 -1.02 8.66
C THR A 384 6.70 -0.91 9.06
N GLU A 385 7.10 -1.59 10.12
CA GLU A 385 8.52 -1.76 10.46
C GLU A 385 9.05 -3.06 9.85
N VAL A 386 9.14 -3.07 8.52
CA VAL A 386 9.62 -4.19 7.70
C VAL A 386 10.64 -3.66 6.71
N ASP A 387 11.85 -4.25 6.69
CA ASP A 387 12.90 -3.86 5.73
C ASP A 387 13.01 -4.87 4.59
N GLN A 388 12.52 -6.11 4.78
CA GLN A 388 12.49 -7.17 3.78
C GLN A 388 11.20 -7.98 3.92
N THR A 389 10.56 -8.30 2.81
CA THR A 389 9.39 -9.18 2.77
C THR A 389 9.46 -10.14 1.60
N ASP A 390 9.10 -11.39 1.86
CA ASP A 390 8.92 -12.44 0.85
C ASP A 390 7.50 -13.00 1.02
N GLN A 391 6.73 -13.06 -0.06
CA GLN A 391 5.34 -13.45 0.00
C GLN A 391 4.98 -14.36 -1.17
N ILE A 392 4.24 -15.44 -0.89
CA ILE A 392 3.65 -16.30 -1.90
C ILE A 392 2.28 -16.80 -1.44
N GLY A 393 1.29 -16.74 -2.32
CA GLY A 393 -0.07 -17.15 -2.00
C GLY A 393 -0.85 -17.68 -3.18
N ALA A 394 -2.03 -18.19 -2.87
CA ALA A 394 -3.02 -18.64 -3.83
C ALA A 394 -4.42 -18.21 -3.38
N ALA A 395 -5.24 -17.85 -4.36
CA ALA A 395 -6.64 -17.51 -4.14
C ALA A 395 -7.54 -18.34 -5.05
N VAL A 396 -8.68 -18.74 -4.52
CA VAL A 396 -9.65 -19.64 -5.16
C VAL A 396 -11.02 -18.97 -5.20
N LYS A 397 -11.65 -18.93 -6.38
CA LYS A 397 -13.03 -18.48 -6.55
C LYS A 397 -14.01 -19.62 -6.27
N GLY A 398 -15.13 -19.29 -5.66
CA GLY A 398 -16.18 -20.24 -5.29
C GLY A 398 -16.89 -20.92 -6.46
N THR A 399 -16.60 -20.55 -7.69
CA THR A 399 -17.05 -21.27 -8.89
C THR A 399 -16.67 -22.76 -8.86
N LEU A 400 -15.57 -23.11 -8.21
CA LEU A 400 -15.13 -24.48 -8.00
C LEU A 400 -16.16 -25.33 -7.23
N TRP A 401 -16.90 -24.74 -6.30
CA TRP A 401 -17.95 -25.40 -5.48
C TRP A 401 -19.35 -24.81 -5.70
N HIS A 402 -19.58 -24.21 -6.89
CA HIS A 402 -20.87 -23.67 -7.33
C HIS A 402 -21.41 -22.47 -6.52
N ARG A 403 -20.50 -21.71 -5.87
CA ARG A 403 -20.81 -20.48 -5.14
C ARG A 403 -19.99 -19.32 -5.71
N LYS A 404 -20.44 -18.80 -6.84
CA LYS A 404 -19.74 -17.85 -7.73
C LYS A 404 -19.04 -16.68 -7.00
N TRP A 405 -19.64 -16.18 -5.94
CA TRP A 405 -19.19 -14.99 -5.25
C TRP A 405 -18.36 -15.27 -3.98
N ASP A 406 -18.29 -16.54 -3.58
CA ASP A 406 -17.41 -16.92 -2.48
C ASP A 406 -15.95 -16.88 -2.92
N ARG A 407 -15.06 -16.63 -1.95
CA ARG A 407 -13.62 -16.60 -2.16
C ARG A 407 -12.91 -17.28 -1.00
N ALA A 408 -11.78 -17.89 -1.29
CA ALA A 408 -10.88 -18.43 -0.28
C ALA A 408 -9.43 -18.18 -0.71
N GLY A 409 -8.52 -18.15 0.26
CA GLY A 409 -7.11 -17.98 -0.05
C GLY A 409 -6.22 -18.46 1.07
N VAL A 410 -4.96 -18.69 0.71
CA VAL A 410 -3.86 -18.97 1.64
C VAL A 410 -2.61 -18.24 1.16
N VAL A 411 -1.87 -17.68 2.10
CA VAL A 411 -0.60 -16.99 1.83
C VAL A 411 0.41 -17.32 2.91
N PHE A 412 1.67 -17.42 2.52
CA PHE A 412 2.83 -17.40 3.40
C PHE A 412 3.59 -16.10 3.20
N VAL A 413 3.96 -15.46 4.31
CA VAL A 413 4.78 -14.25 4.33
C VAL A 413 5.96 -14.47 5.28
N SER A 414 7.12 -13.97 4.90
CA SER A 414 8.31 -13.91 5.76
C SER A 414 8.83 -12.48 5.76
N ASN A 415 8.65 -11.78 6.88
CA ASN A 415 9.14 -10.42 7.09
C ASN A 415 10.49 -10.44 7.80
N GLY A 416 11.33 -9.46 7.52
CA GLY A 416 12.62 -9.27 8.15
C GLY A 416 12.97 -7.79 8.29
N ILE A 417 13.91 -7.51 9.18
CA ILE A 417 14.49 -6.19 9.39
C ILE A 417 16.00 -6.22 9.13
N SER A 418 16.60 -5.05 8.94
CA SER A 418 18.04 -4.90 8.73
C SER A 418 18.85 -5.29 9.97
N HIS A 419 20.15 -5.36 9.82
CA HIS A 419 21.05 -5.62 10.95
C HIS A 419 20.99 -4.47 11.96
N GLU A 420 21.08 -3.24 11.50
CA GLU A 420 21.06 -2.01 12.32
C GLU A 420 19.73 -1.88 13.06
N HIS A 421 18.61 -2.16 12.40
CA HIS A 421 17.28 -2.14 13.01
C HIS A 421 17.14 -3.24 14.09
N ALA A 422 17.63 -4.46 13.79
CA ALA A 422 17.60 -5.57 14.76
C ALA A 422 18.49 -5.29 15.98
N GLU A 423 19.68 -4.70 15.81
CA GLU A 423 20.56 -4.30 16.90
C GLU A 423 19.94 -3.19 17.76
N TYR A 424 19.31 -2.19 17.12
CA TYR A 424 18.57 -1.13 17.80
C TYR A 424 17.50 -1.68 18.74
N LEU A 425 16.64 -2.58 18.25
CA LEU A 425 15.61 -3.24 19.05
C LEU A 425 16.19 -4.17 20.13
N ALA A 426 17.30 -4.88 19.83
CA ALA A 426 17.96 -5.76 20.79
C ALA A 426 18.56 -5.01 21.99
N LEU A 427 19.00 -3.78 21.80
CA LEU A 427 19.50 -2.89 22.84
C LEU A 427 18.37 -2.15 23.58
N GLY A 428 17.11 -2.43 23.29
CA GLY A 428 15.94 -1.86 23.98
C GLY A 428 15.40 -0.59 23.35
N GLY A 429 15.76 -0.29 22.11
CA GLY A 429 15.12 0.77 21.32
C GLY A 429 13.67 0.45 20.99
N ASP A 430 12.84 1.48 20.81
CA ASP A 430 11.44 1.37 20.40
C ASP A 430 11.21 2.08 19.07
N GLY A 431 10.59 1.39 18.12
CA GLY A 431 10.03 1.96 16.91
C GLY A 431 8.58 2.41 17.11
N PHE A 432 7.89 2.78 16.03
CA PHE A 432 6.49 3.19 16.14
C PHE A 432 5.52 2.00 16.26
N LEU A 433 5.96 0.78 15.92
CA LEU A 433 5.19 -0.48 16.07
C LEU A 433 5.86 -1.48 17.00
N LEU A 434 7.19 -1.52 17.06
CA LEU A 434 7.98 -2.57 17.67
C LEU A 434 8.76 -2.06 18.89
N GLY A 435 8.96 -2.93 19.88
CA GLY A 435 9.72 -2.57 21.06
C GLY A 435 9.47 -3.54 22.22
N ASP A 436 10.08 -4.73 22.18
CA ASP A 436 9.98 -5.75 23.23
C ASP A 436 10.94 -5.50 24.42
N GLY A 437 11.76 -4.44 24.35
CA GLY A 437 12.80 -4.14 25.33
C GLY A 437 14.09 -4.93 25.11
N ARG A 438 14.06 -6.03 24.35
CA ARG A 438 15.20 -6.80 23.85
C ARG A 438 14.73 -7.73 22.73
N LEU A 439 15.66 -8.25 21.92
CA LEU A 439 15.36 -9.05 20.75
C LEU A 439 16.30 -10.25 20.63
N ASN A 440 15.73 -11.46 20.45
CA ASN A 440 16.39 -12.63 19.91
C ASN A 440 15.94 -12.78 18.45
N TYR A 441 16.65 -12.13 17.54
CA TYR A 441 16.19 -11.95 16.16
C TYR A 441 15.88 -13.24 15.41
N GLY A 442 14.74 -13.28 14.77
CA GLY A 442 14.33 -14.26 13.78
C GLY A 442 13.23 -13.66 12.90
N ARG A 443 13.23 -13.96 11.61
CA ARG A 443 12.17 -13.44 10.70
C ARG A 443 10.78 -13.78 11.24
N GLU A 444 9.87 -12.81 11.17
CA GLU A 444 8.45 -13.02 11.45
C GLU A 444 7.82 -13.75 10.28
N ASN A 445 7.32 -14.97 10.53
CA ASN A 445 6.71 -15.80 9.50
C ASN A 445 5.22 -15.94 9.77
N ILE A 446 4.42 -15.61 8.76
CA ILE A 446 2.96 -15.54 8.84
C ILE A 446 2.38 -16.51 7.83
N VAL A 447 1.41 -17.32 8.27
CA VAL A 447 0.49 -18.03 7.38
C VAL A 447 -0.89 -17.45 7.62
N GLU A 448 -1.48 -16.87 6.59
CA GLU A 448 -2.88 -16.40 6.65
C GLU A 448 -3.75 -17.20 5.69
N THR A 449 -4.97 -17.50 6.14
CA THR A 449 -6.02 -18.09 5.32
C THR A 449 -7.34 -17.42 5.61
N TYR A 450 -8.22 -17.36 4.60
CA TYR A 450 -9.54 -16.79 4.72
C TYR A 450 -10.57 -17.58 3.89
N TYR A 451 -11.83 -17.45 4.28
CA TYR A 451 -12.99 -17.80 3.48
C TYR A 451 -14.05 -16.70 3.59
N THR A 452 -14.36 -16.06 2.48
CA THR A 452 -15.40 -15.03 2.37
C THR A 452 -16.65 -15.65 1.71
N LEU A 453 -17.75 -15.62 2.42
CA LEU A 453 -19.04 -16.15 2.03
C LEU A 453 -19.93 -15.02 1.49
N HIS A 454 -20.44 -15.15 0.28
CA HIS A 454 -21.55 -14.31 -0.18
C HIS A 454 -22.86 -14.84 0.43
N ALA A 455 -23.37 -14.15 1.45
CA ALA A 455 -24.58 -14.56 2.16
C ALA A 455 -25.85 -14.08 1.46
N TRP A 456 -25.91 -12.80 1.11
CA TRP A 456 -27.07 -12.20 0.45
C TRP A 456 -26.75 -10.79 -0.04
N ARG A 457 -27.09 -10.45 -1.31
CA ARG A 457 -26.84 -9.12 -1.92
C ARG A 457 -25.42 -8.62 -1.57
N GLY A 458 -25.30 -7.43 -0.96
CA GLY A 458 -24.05 -6.85 -0.53
C GLY A 458 -23.52 -7.33 0.83
N ILE A 459 -23.92 -8.50 1.36
CA ILE A 459 -23.52 -9.00 2.69
C ILE A 459 -22.52 -10.15 2.55
N TYR A 460 -21.31 -9.97 3.10
CA TYR A 460 -20.18 -10.86 2.99
C TYR A 460 -19.54 -11.15 4.36
N PRO A 461 -20.05 -12.13 5.13
CA PRO A 461 -19.32 -12.63 6.30
C PRO A 461 -18.08 -13.39 5.87
N ALA A 462 -17.00 -13.28 6.63
CA ALA A 462 -15.75 -13.99 6.38
C ALA A 462 -15.14 -14.54 7.67
N PHE A 463 -14.42 -15.66 7.53
CA PHE A 463 -13.59 -16.28 8.55
C PHE A 463 -12.15 -16.19 8.10
N GLY A 464 -11.26 -15.79 9.00
CA GLY A 464 -9.83 -15.74 8.79
C GLY A 464 -9.05 -16.40 9.91
N LEU A 465 -7.84 -16.83 9.61
CA LEU A 465 -6.91 -17.36 10.58
C LEU A 465 -5.50 -16.95 10.20
N GLN A 466 -4.78 -16.34 11.14
CA GLN A 466 -3.37 -16.05 10.99
C GLN A 466 -2.57 -16.84 12.03
N HIS A 467 -1.49 -17.49 11.61
CA HIS A 467 -0.50 -18.13 12.47
C HIS A 467 0.82 -17.40 12.30
N ILE A 468 1.36 -16.87 13.39
CA ILE A 468 2.52 -15.98 13.42
C ILE A 468 3.61 -16.61 14.27
N ASN A 469 4.76 -16.93 13.65
CA ASN A 469 5.98 -17.33 14.33
C ASN A 469 6.89 -16.13 14.51
N ASN A 470 7.58 -16.06 15.66
CA ASN A 470 8.48 -14.98 16.03
C ASN A 470 7.81 -13.59 15.93
N PRO A 471 6.67 -13.36 16.62
CA PRO A 471 5.97 -12.08 16.57
C PRO A 471 6.92 -10.95 16.96
N GLY A 472 6.91 -9.86 16.16
CA GLY A 472 7.85 -8.75 16.33
C GLY A 472 9.31 -9.15 16.11
N TYR A 473 9.58 -10.12 15.23
CA TYR A 473 10.92 -10.67 14.94
C TYR A 473 11.61 -11.37 16.10
N ASN A 474 10.86 -11.78 17.13
CA ASN A 474 11.43 -12.27 18.38
C ASN A 474 11.21 -13.77 18.59
N ARG A 475 12.28 -14.59 18.52
CA ARG A 475 12.25 -16.05 18.72
C ARG A 475 11.86 -16.48 20.13
N ASP A 476 12.00 -15.58 21.11
CA ASP A 476 11.64 -15.87 22.49
C ASP A 476 10.13 -15.77 22.72
N ARG A 477 9.37 -15.33 21.71
CA ARG A 477 7.94 -15.05 21.80
C ARG A 477 7.14 -15.87 20.79
N GLY A 478 5.88 -16.19 21.16
CA GLY A 478 4.94 -16.91 20.28
C GLY A 478 5.12 -18.43 20.30
N PRO A 479 4.63 -19.17 19.29
CA PRO A 479 3.82 -18.64 18.19
C PRO A 479 2.47 -18.10 18.62
N VAL A 480 1.85 -17.28 17.78
CA VAL A 480 0.53 -16.68 18.01
C VAL A 480 -0.45 -17.14 16.95
N LEU A 481 -1.66 -17.49 17.40
CA LEU A 481 -2.78 -17.84 16.51
C LEU A 481 -3.86 -16.76 16.64
N VAL A 482 -4.28 -16.17 15.49
CA VAL A 482 -5.26 -15.08 15.45
C VAL A 482 -6.44 -15.45 14.56
N PRO A 483 -7.48 -16.11 15.12
CA PRO A 483 -8.77 -16.25 14.46
C PRO A 483 -9.42 -14.90 14.25
N THR A 484 -10.19 -14.77 13.16
CA THR A 484 -10.86 -13.53 12.77
C THR A 484 -12.27 -13.81 12.26
N LEU A 485 -13.20 -12.94 12.62
CA LEU A 485 -14.51 -12.79 11.99
C LEU A 485 -14.59 -11.41 11.36
N ARG A 486 -14.97 -11.36 10.09
CA ARG A 486 -15.25 -10.11 9.39
C ARG A 486 -16.68 -10.13 8.85
N LEU A 487 -17.38 -9.02 8.98
CA LEU A 487 -18.63 -8.75 8.30
C LEU A 487 -18.44 -7.52 7.42
N HIS A 488 -18.43 -7.77 6.11
CA HIS A 488 -18.37 -6.72 5.11
C HIS A 488 -19.73 -6.52 4.47
N VAL A 489 -20.13 -5.26 4.26
CA VAL A 489 -21.39 -4.86 3.63
C VAL A 489 -21.12 -3.81 2.57
N GLU A 490 -21.54 -4.09 1.33
CA GLU A 490 -21.46 -3.20 0.16
C GLU A 490 -22.82 -2.58 -0.17
N PHE A 491 -22.87 -1.25 -0.31
CA PHE A 491 -24.09 -0.50 -0.61
C PHE A 491 -24.10 0.09 -2.02
#